data_4741807295345d9dbf931b6c70a48ea8
#
_entry.id   4741807295345d9dbf931b6c70a48ea8
#
_cell.length_a   1.000
_cell.length_b   1.000
_cell.length_c   1.000
_cell.angle_alpha   90.00
_cell.angle_beta   90.00
_cell.angle_gamma   90.00
#
_symmetry.space_group_name_H-M   'P 1'
#
loop_
_entity.id
_entity.type
_entity.pdbx_description
1 polymer ?
#
loop_
_entity_poly.entity_id
_entity_poly.type
_entity_poly.pdbx_seq_one_letter_code
_entity_poly.pdbx_strand_id
1 'polypeptide(L)'
;ALAFGTLGLGIAEFTMMGILPYVAADLNIGIPVAGHFISAYALGVCAGAPMLILARKRPLKHILLALMALMLVGNLGAAMATGYWSLLAARFISGLPHGAYFGVASIVAGKLADEGRSSEAVSIMIAGMTVANLFGVPLGTSLSHMLSWRVTFLLVACWGVIVLYYIWRWV
;
A
#
# COMPACT_ATOMS: atom_id res chain seq x y z
N ALA A 1 -15.04 -0.60 1.73
CA ALA A 1 -13.89 -0.09 2.47
C ALA A 1 -12.66 -0.99 2.33
N LEU A 2 -12.76 -2.29 2.69
CA LEU A 2 -11.61 -3.20 2.73
C LEU A 2 -10.94 -3.41 1.36
N ALA A 3 -11.71 -3.60 0.28
CA ALA A 3 -11.19 -3.70 -1.08
C ALA A 3 -10.50 -2.42 -1.58
N PHE A 4 -10.91 -1.27 -1.09
CA PHE A 4 -10.21 0.00 -1.38
C PHE A 4 -8.84 0.07 -0.69
N GLY A 5 -8.69 -0.56 0.47
CA GLY A 5 -7.40 -0.70 1.13
C GLY A 5 -6.43 -1.59 0.35
N THR A 6 -6.89 -2.77 -0.09
CA THR A 6 -6.07 -3.67 -0.91
C THR A 6 -5.72 -3.07 -2.28
N LEU A 7 -6.65 -2.29 -2.87
CA LEU A 7 -6.38 -1.51 -4.09
C LEU A 7 -5.23 -0.51 -3.86
N GLY A 8 -5.30 0.29 -2.79
CA GLY A 8 -4.25 1.26 -2.47
C GLY A 8 -2.89 0.61 -2.21
N LEU A 9 -2.88 -0.50 -1.46
CA LEU A 9 -1.66 -1.27 -1.19
C LEU A 9 -1.07 -1.87 -2.48
N GLY A 10 -1.91 -2.41 -3.37
CA GLY A 10 -1.47 -2.94 -4.66
C GLY A 10 -0.87 -1.86 -5.56
N ILE A 11 -1.50 -0.68 -5.64
CA ILE A 11 -0.93 0.45 -6.39
C ILE A 11 0.42 0.86 -5.79
N ALA A 12 0.51 0.99 -4.46
CA ALA A 12 1.74 1.37 -3.77
C ALA A 12 2.89 0.39 -4.02
N GLU A 13 2.59 -0.91 -4.11
CA GLU A 13 3.58 -1.95 -4.37
C GLU A 13 4.04 -1.96 -5.82
N PHE A 14 3.11 -2.20 -6.73
CA PHE A 14 3.43 -2.57 -8.12
C PHE A 14 3.76 -1.39 -9.02
N THR A 15 3.24 -0.19 -8.73
CA THR A 15 3.56 1.00 -9.54
C THR A 15 5.05 1.29 -9.55
N MET A 16 5.78 0.98 -8.47
CA MET A 16 7.23 1.18 -8.41
C MET A 16 7.97 0.47 -9.55
N MET A 17 7.49 -0.70 -9.99
CA MET A 17 8.10 -1.43 -11.11
C MET A 17 7.98 -0.64 -12.42
N GLY A 18 6.84 -0.02 -12.67
CA GLY A 18 6.59 0.78 -13.88
C GLY A 18 7.30 2.13 -13.89
N ILE A 19 7.56 2.72 -12.72
CA ILE A 19 8.20 4.04 -12.61
C ILE A 19 9.70 3.98 -12.33
N LEU A 20 10.26 2.80 -12.19
CA LEU A 20 11.66 2.58 -11.80
C LEU A 20 12.67 3.38 -12.65
N PRO A 21 12.56 3.41 -14.00
CA PRO A 21 13.48 4.19 -14.84
C PRO A 21 13.44 5.70 -14.54
N TYR A 22 12.26 6.23 -14.25
CA TYR A 22 12.08 7.67 -13.93
C TYR A 22 12.70 8.03 -12.58
N VAL A 23 12.54 7.16 -11.58
CA VAL A 23 13.16 7.32 -10.27
C VAL A 23 14.69 7.22 -10.38
N ALA A 24 15.20 6.25 -11.13
CA ALA A 24 16.62 6.06 -11.34
C ALA A 24 17.25 7.29 -12.00
N ALA A 25 16.61 7.83 -13.04
CA ALA A 25 17.08 9.04 -13.74
C ALA A 25 17.07 10.28 -12.84
N ASP A 26 15.98 10.49 -12.08
CA ASP A 26 15.84 11.67 -11.18
C ASP A 26 16.86 11.65 -10.02
N LEU A 27 17.16 10.48 -9.49
CA LEU A 27 18.13 10.31 -8.39
C LEU A 27 19.57 10.10 -8.88
N ASN A 28 19.83 10.11 -10.20
CA ASN A 28 21.13 9.83 -10.81
C ASN A 28 21.76 8.52 -10.33
N ILE A 29 20.96 7.44 -10.28
CA ILE A 29 21.39 6.09 -9.90
C ILE A 29 21.10 5.09 -11.01
N GLY A 30 21.82 3.96 -11.00
CA GLY A 30 21.54 2.87 -11.94
C GLY A 30 20.21 2.17 -11.65
N ILE A 31 19.53 1.64 -12.68
CA ILE A 31 18.29 0.86 -12.54
C ILE A 31 18.44 -0.30 -11.55
N PRO A 32 19.54 -1.08 -11.53
CA PRO A 32 19.72 -2.13 -10.53
C PRO A 32 19.72 -1.60 -9.09
N VAL A 33 20.30 -0.42 -8.84
CA VAL A 33 20.30 0.23 -7.53
C VAL A 33 18.89 0.72 -7.18
N ALA A 34 18.15 1.28 -8.14
CA ALA A 34 16.75 1.66 -7.95
C ALA A 34 15.85 0.45 -7.58
N GLY A 35 16.20 -0.75 -8.01
CA GLY A 35 15.54 -2.00 -7.61
C GLY A 35 15.52 -2.23 -6.10
N HIS A 36 16.44 -1.63 -5.34
CA HIS A 36 16.44 -1.70 -3.88
C HIS A 36 15.18 -1.09 -3.25
N PHE A 37 14.50 -0.16 -3.92
CA PHE A 37 13.23 0.42 -3.44
C PHE A 37 12.08 -0.59 -3.47
N ILE A 38 12.10 -1.53 -4.43
CA ILE A 38 11.17 -2.66 -4.48
C ILE A 38 11.49 -3.64 -3.35
N SER A 39 12.76 -3.98 -3.17
CA SER A 39 13.22 -4.86 -2.12
C SER A 39 12.94 -4.30 -0.71
N ALA A 40 13.14 -2.99 -0.51
CA ALA A 40 12.83 -2.32 0.75
C ALA A 40 11.33 -2.44 1.11
N TYR A 41 10.45 -2.27 0.12
CA TYR A 41 9.02 -2.48 0.33
C TYR A 41 8.72 -3.94 0.71
N ALA A 42 9.26 -4.90 -0.02
CA ALA A 42 9.08 -6.33 0.27
C ALA A 42 9.60 -6.71 1.66
N LEU A 43 10.74 -6.17 2.08
CA LEU A 43 11.24 -6.34 3.45
C LEU A 43 10.29 -5.72 4.48
N GLY A 44 9.71 -4.56 4.17
CA GLY A 44 8.65 -3.96 4.98
C GLY A 44 7.45 -4.89 5.14
N VAL A 45 6.97 -5.51 4.06
CA VAL A 45 5.87 -6.49 4.09
C VAL A 45 6.21 -7.66 5.02
N CYS A 46 7.42 -8.22 4.90
CA CYS A 46 7.89 -9.31 5.75
C CYS A 46 7.98 -8.90 7.23
N ALA A 47 8.49 -7.70 7.51
CA ALA A 47 8.63 -7.19 8.87
C ALA A 47 7.28 -6.81 9.50
N GLY A 48 6.33 -6.36 8.69
CA GLY A 48 5.01 -5.91 9.13
C GLY A 48 4.08 -7.05 9.56
N ALA A 49 4.16 -8.21 8.93
CA ALA A 49 3.30 -9.34 9.26
C ALA A 49 3.39 -9.77 10.74
N PRO A 50 4.59 -9.92 11.36
CA PRO A 50 4.71 -10.24 12.78
C PRO A 50 4.19 -9.14 13.72
N MET A 51 4.08 -7.88 13.26
CA MET A 51 3.55 -6.78 14.10
C MET A 51 2.11 -7.04 14.54
N LEU A 52 1.34 -7.88 13.84
CA LEU A 52 0.01 -8.29 14.26
C LEU A 52 0.01 -9.02 15.61
N ILE A 53 1.06 -9.72 15.96
CA ILE A 53 1.19 -10.40 17.26
C ILE A 53 1.17 -9.36 18.38
N LEU A 54 1.81 -8.20 18.18
CA LEU A 54 1.84 -7.11 19.15
C LEU A 54 0.46 -6.42 19.26
N ALA A 55 -0.28 -6.38 18.16
CA ALA A 55 -1.58 -5.72 18.07
C ALA A 55 -2.76 -6.63 18.45
N ARG A 56 -2.55 -7.93 18.73
CA ARG A 56 -3.60 -8.96 18.94
C ARG A 56 -4.68 -8.61 19.97
N LYS A 57 -4.35 -7.75 20.94
CA LYS A 57 -5.29 -7.31 21.98
C LYS A 57 -6.11 -6.06 21.61
N ARG A 58 -5.86 -5.47 20.45
CA ARG A 58 -6.55 -4.27 20.01
C ARG A 58 -7.75 -4.60 19.12
N PRO A 59 -8.81 -3.76 19.13
CA PRO A 59 -9.93 -3.94 18.19
C PRO A 59 -9.44 -3.94 16.73
N LEU A 60 -10.00 -4.83 15.92
CA LEU A 60 -9.58 -5.01 14.51
C LEU A 60 -9.69 -3.70 13.70
N LYS A 61 -10.74 -2.91 13.96
CA LYS A 61 -10.91 -1.57 13.36
C LYS A 61 -9.70 -0.66 13.62
N HIS A 62 -9.24 -0.59 14.86
CA HIS A 62 -8.10 0.26 15.22
C HIS A 62 -6.80 -0.22 14.57
N ILE A 63 -6.65 -1.54 14.41
CA ILE A 63 -5.50 -2.11 13.69
C ILE A 63 -5.56 -1.69 12.22
N LEU A 64 -6.71 -1.83 11.55
CA LEU A 64 -6.89 -1.41 10.16
C LEU A 64 -6.61 0.09 9.97
N LEU A 65 -7.10 0.94 10.86
CA LEU A 65 -6.85 2.38 10.82
C LEU A 65 -5.36 2.68 11.00
N ALA A 66 -4.67 2.04 11.94
CA ALA A 66 -3.24 2.22 12.15
C ALA A 66 -2.42 1.77 10.93
N LEU A 67 -2.79 0.63 10.31
CA LEU A 67 -2.13 0.14 9.10
C LEU A 67 -2.31 1.09 7.91
N MET A 68 -3.51 1.64 7.72
CA MET A 68 -3.75 2.62 6.66
C MET A 68 -3.08 3.97 6.93
N ALA A 69 -3.01 4.40 8.19
CA ALA A 69 -2.23 5.59 8.56
C ALA A 69 -0.73 5.38 8.26
N LEU A 70 -0.21 4.20 8.52
CA LEU A 70 1.18 3.85 8.20
C LEU A 70 1.43 3.84 6.68
N MET A 71 0.50 3.31 5.89
CA MET A 71 0.52 3.38 4.43
C MET A 71 0.54 4.84 3.95
N LEU A 72 -0.32 5.69 4.50
CA LEU A 72 -0.37 7.13 4.20
C LEU A 72 0.99 7.80 4.48
N VAL A 73 1.53 7.60 5.68
CA VAL A 73 2.82 8.19 6.08
C VAL A 73 3.96 7.70 5.18
N GLY A 74 4.02 6.40 4.88
CA GLY A 74 5.05 5.84 4.02
C GLY A 74 5.00 6.40 2.59
N ASN A 75 3.81 6.53 2.01
CA ASN A 75 3.65 7.08 0.66
C ASN A 75 3.85 8.61 0.59
N LEU A 76 3.44 9.36 1.63
CA LEU A 76 3.80 10.76 1.76
C LEU A 76 5.32 10.93 1.86
N GLY A 77 5.98 10.13 2.68
CA GLY A 77 7.44 10.12 2.77
C GLY A 77 8.11 9.82 1.43
N ALA A 78 7.56 8.88 0.64
CA ALA A 78 8.07 8.59 -0.69
C ALA A 78 7.87 9.76 -1.66
N ALA A 79 6.70 10.42 -1.64
CA ALA A 79 6.43 11.60 -2.46
C ALA A 79 7.37 12.77 -2.13
N MET A 80 7.75 12.92 -0.87
CA MET A 80 8.64 13.99 -0.37
C MET A 80 10.12 13.61 -0.39
N ALA A 81 10.47 12.41 -0.83
CA ALA A 81 11.84 11.92 -0.78
C ALA A 81 12.78 12.76 -1.66
N THR A 82 13.88 13.20 -1.09
CA THR A 82 14.90 14.03 -1.76
C THR A 82 16.12 13.25 -2.24
N GLY A 83 16.23 11.98 -1.88
CA GLY A 83 17.36 11.15 -2.26
C GLY A 83 17.15 9.66 -1.97
N TYR A 84 18.18 8.88 -2.27
CA TYR A 84 18.15 7.42 -2.15
C TYR A 84 17.71 6.91 -0.76
N TRP A 85 18.33 7.37 0.31
CA TRP A 85 18.07 6.87 1.65
C TRP A 85 16.69 7.24 2.18
N SER A 86 16.21 8.46 1.86
CA SER A 86 14.87 8.89 2.26
C SER A 86 13.79 8.10 1.54
N LEU A 87 13.97 7.83 0.24
CA LEU A 87 13.04 7.00 -0.51
C LEU A 87 13.08 5.54 -0.05
N LEU A 88 14.28 4.99 0.24
CA LEU A 88 14.44 3.63 0.74
C LEU A 88 13.68 3.43 2.07
N ALA A 89 13.86 4.33 3.02
CA ALA A 89 13.17 4.30 4.30
C ALA A 89 11.64 4.44 4.13
N ALA A 90 11.19 5.36 3.29
CA ALA A 90 9.78 5.56 3.01
C ALA A 90 9.14 4.33 2.36
N ARG A 91 9.84 3.65 1.46
CA ARG A 91 9.38 2.40 0.83
C ARG A 91 9.28 1.26 1.84
N PHE A 92 10.25 1.12 2.74
CA PHE A 92 10.17 0.15 3.83
C PHE A 92 8.96 0.40 4.73
N ILE A 93 8.74 1.66 5.15
CA ILE A 93 7.60 2.04 5.99
C ILE A 93 6.27 1.77 5.27
N SER A 94 6.15 2.10 3.99
CA SER A 94 4.92 1.85 3.21
C SER A 94 4.64 0.37 2.98
N GLY A 95 5.65 -0.50 3.06
CA GLY A 95 5.49 -1.96 2.99
C GLY A 95 4.95 -2.60 4.28
N LEU A 96 5.28 -2.03 5.45
CA LEU A 96 4.89 -2.59 6.75
C LEU A 96 3.39 -2.94 6.88
N PRO A 97 2.45 -2.09 6.47
CA PRO A 97 1.03 -2.39 6.61
C PRO A 97 0.53 -3.50 5.68
N HIS A 98 1.22 -3.79 4.58
CA HIS A 98 0.68 -4.60 3.49
C HIS A 98 0.31 -6.03 3.96
N GLY A 99 1.28 -6.81 4.44
CA GLY A 99 1.03 -8.19 4.85
C GLY A 99 0.04 -8.29 6.03
N ALA A 100 0.18 -7.39 7.00
CA ALA A 100 -0.71 -7.30 8.16
C ALA A 100 -2.15 -6.93 7.77
N TYR A 101 -2.32 -6.03 6.79
CA TYR A 101 -3.64 -5.59 6.34
C TYR A 101 -4.46 -6.73 5.76
N PHE A 102 -3.87 -7.56 4.90
CA PHE A 102 -4.57 -8.69 4.30
C PHE A 102 -5.09 -9.67 5.36
N GLY A 103 -4.30 -9.97 6.38
CA GLY A 103 -4.71 -10.84 7.48
C GLY A 103 -5.90 -10.28 8.27
N VAL A 104 -5.80 -9.02 8.70
CA VAL A 104 -6.86 -8.38 9.51
C VAL A 104 -8.11 -8.11 8.66
N ALA A 105 -7.95 -7.62 7.44
CA ALA A 105 -9.06 -7.32 6.55
C ALA A 105 -9.85 -8.58 6.16
N SER A 106 -9.19 -9.73 6.00
CA SER A 106 -9.86 -11.02 5.75
C SER A 106 -10.76 -11.42 6.92
N ILE A 107 -10.25 -11.28 8.15
CA ILE A 107 -11.04 -11.57 9.35
C ILE A 107 -12.25 -10.64 9.44
N VAL A 108 -12.06 -9.35 9.18
CA VAL A 108 -13.13 -8.36 9.22
C VAL A 108 -14.14 -8.60 8.10
N ALA A 109 -13.69 -8.89 6.88
CA ALA A 109 -14.55 -9.20 5.76
C ALA A 109 -15.45 -10.41 6.06
N GLY A 110 -14.85 -11.48 6.63
CA GLY A 110 -15.61 -12.66 7.04
C GLY A 110 -16.64 -12.39 8.14
N LYS A 111 -16.33 -11.48 9.08
CA LYS A 111 -17.26 -11.09 10.16
C LYS A 111 -18.39 -10.19 9.70
N LEU A 112 -18.18 -9.40 8.65
CA LEU A 112 -19.18 -8.48 8.08
C LEU A 112 -20.04 -9.15 7.00
N ALA A 113 -19.66 -10.34 6.56
CA ALA A 113 -20.39 -11.10 5.55
C ALA A 113 -21.65 -11.75 6.14
N ASP A 114 -22.67 -11.92 5.32
CA ASP A 114 -23.82 -12.74 5.65
C ASP A 114 -23.41 -14.20 5.90
N GLU A 115 -24.25 -14.95 6.61
CA GLU A 115 -23.99 -16.34 6.95
C GLU A 115 -23.75 -17.18 5.68
N GLY A 116 -22.65 -17.92 5.66
CA GLY A 116 -22.21 -18.74 4.52
C GLY A 116 -21.50 -17.98 3.39
N ARG A 117 -21.38 -16.64 3.42
CA ARG A 117 -20.78 -15.83 2.35
C ARG A 117 -19.40 -15.26 2.68
N SER A 118 -18.73 -15.76 3.70
CA SER A 118 -17.41 -15.27 4.12
C SER A 118 -16.35 -15.35 3.01
N SER A 119 -16.33 -16.44 2.24
CA SER A 119 -15.36 -16.61 1.15
C SER A 119 -15.57 -15.59 0.03
N GLU A 120 -16.82 -15.26 -0.29
CA GLU A 120 -17.16 -14.23 -1.27
C GLU A 120 -16.68 -12.85 -0.82
N ALA A 121 -16.93 -12.50 0.45
CA ALA A 121 -16.48 -11.21 1.01
C ALA A 121 -14.96 -11.06 1.00
N VAL A 122 -14.22 -12.12 1.31
CA VAL A 122 -12.76 -12.15 1.23
C VAL A 122 -12.29 -12.04 -0.22
N SER A 123 -12.95 -12.73 -1.16
CA SER A 123 -12.62 -12.62 -2.58
C SER A 123 -12.82 -11.20 -3.13
N ILE A 124 -13.91 -10.53 -2.75
CA ILE A 124 -14.15 -9.13 -3.11
C ILE A 124 -13.06 -8.22 -2.52
N MET A 125 -12.66 -8.47 -1.28
CA MET A 125 -11.57 -7.72 -0.66
C MET A 125 -10.25 -7.88 -1.44
N ILE A 126 -9.90 -9.11 -1.83
CA ILE A 126 -8.67 -9.39 -2.59
C ILE A 126 -8.74 -8.84 -4.01
N ALA A 127 -9.92 -8.81 -4.63
CA ALA A 127 -10.13 -8.27 -5.98
C ALA A 127 -9.64 -6.81 -6.13
N GLY A 128 -9.60 -6.04 -5.03
CA GLY A 128 -9.02 -4.69 -5.03
C GLY A 128 -7.57 -4.68 -5.52
N MET A 129 -6.77 -5.68 -5.13
CA MET A 129 -5.38 -5.81 -5.58
C MET A 129 -5.28 -6.18 -7.07
N THR A 130 -6.20 -7.01 -7.57
CA THR A 130 -6.28 -7.34 -9.00
C THR A 130 -6.60 -6.09 -9.83
N VAL A 131 -7.55 -5.27 -9.37
CA VAL A 131 -7.89 -3.99 -10.01
C VAL A 131 -6.70 -3.02 -9.96
N ALA A 132 -5.93 -3.01 -8.87
CA ALA A 132 -4.71 -2.22 -8.76
C ALA A 132 -3.70 -2.60 -9.85
N ASN A 133 -3.47 -3.89 -10.07
CA ASN A 133 -2.54 -4.36 -11.10
C ASN A 133 -3.03 -4.04 -12.51
N LEU A 134 -4.33 -4.20 -12.78
CA LEU A 134 -4.88 -4.04 -14.12
C LEU A 134 -4.96 -2.56 -14.55
N PHE A 135 -5.34 -1.68 -13.64
CA PHE A 135 -5.58 -0.26 -13.94
C PHE A 135 -4.65 0.69 -13.19
N GLY A 136 -4.37 0.42 -11.93
CA GLY A 136 -3.59 1.31 -11.07
C GLY A 136 -2.15 1.45 -11.53
N VAL A 137 -1.50 0.35 -11.90
CA VAL A 137 -0.10 0.34 -12.35
C VAL A 137 0.07 1.08 -13.67
N PRO A 138 -0.69 0.78 -14.74
CA PRO A 138 -0.60 1.54 -15.99
C PRO A 138 -0.89 3.03 -15.82
N LEU A 139 -1.92 3.38 -15.04
CA LEU A 139 -2.25 4.78 -14.77
C LEU A 139 -1.14 5.49 -13.98
N GLY A 140 -0.61 4.87 -12.93
CA GLY A 140 0.49 5.41 -12.15
C GLY A 140 1.76 5.61 -12.97
N THR A 141 2.07 4.66 -13.86
CA THR A 141 3.21 4.77 -14.78
C THR A 141 3.02 5.91 -15.78
N SER A 142 1.83 6.02 -16.37
CA SER A 142 1.50 7.10 -17.31
C SER A 142 1.56 8.48 -16.65
N LEU A 143 1.03 8.62 -15.44
CA LEU A 143 1.10 9.86 -14.67
C LEU A 143 2.55 10.23 -14.33
N SER A 144 3.37 9.26 -13.98
CA SER A 144 4.79 9.46 -13.68
C SER A 144 5.57 9.93 -14.91
N HIS A 145 5.21 9.44 -16.10
CA HIS A 145 5.78 9.90 -17.36
C HIS A 145 5.40 11.36 -17.68
N MET A 146 4.12 11.72 -17.45
CA MET A 146 3.60 13.04 -17.83
C MET A 146 3.98 14.15 -16.83
N LEU A 147 4.06 13.83 -15.54
CA LEU A 147 4.22 14.79 -14.46
C LEU A 147 5.51 14.52 -13.65
N SER A 148 5.43 13.59 -12.72
CA SER A 148 6.55 13.16 -11.87
C SER A 148 6.16 11.87 -11.15
N TRP A 149 7.13 11.00 -10.90
CA TRP A 149 6.94 9.80 -10.10
C TRP A 149 6.46 10.10 -8.66
N ARG A 150 6.79 11.27 -8.13
CA ARG A 150 6.33 11.75 -6.82
C ARG A 150 4.82 11.92 -6.75
N VAL A 151 4.22 12.38 -7.85
CA VAL A 151 2.76 12.57 -7.95
C VAL A 151 2.02 11.24 -7.76
N THR A 152 2.56 10.16 -8.26
CA THR A 152 1.96 8.84 -8.07
C THR A 152 1.90 8.44 -6.59
N PHE A 153 2.98 8.63 -5.84
CA PHE A 153 2.96 8.36 -4.39
C PHE A 153 2.05 9.32 -3.62
N LEU A 154 1.96 10.58 -4.05
CA LEU A 154 1.03 11.55 -3.46
C LEU A 154 -0.43 11.12 -3.68
N LEU A 155 -0.78 10.64 -4.86
CA LEU A 155 -2.12 10.13 -5.16
C LEU A 155 -2.45 8.89 -4.34
N VAL A 156 -1.50 7.97 -4.16
CA VAL A 156 -1.67 6.81 -3.26
C VAL A 156 -1.87 7.27 -1.80
N ALA A 157 -1.16 8.29 -1.36
CA ALA A 157 -1.34 8.87 -0.04
C ALA A 157 -2.74 9.49 0.12
N CYS A 158 -3.20 10.27 -0.86
CA CYS A 158 -4.56 10.81 -0.88
C CYS A 158 -5.62 9.70 -0.87
N TRP A 159 -5.40 8.62 -1.62
CA TRP A 159 -6.25 7.43 -1.57
C TRP A 159 -6.29 6.83 -0.16
N GLY A 160 -5.16 6.78 0.53
CA GLY A 160 -5.07 6.34 1.92
C GLY A 160 -5.98 7.13 2.87
N VAL A 161 -6.10 8.45 2.68
CA VAL A 161 -7.03 9.29 3.46
C VAL A 161 -8.48 8.87 3.22
N ILE A 162 -8.85 8.63 1.96
CA ILE A 162 -10.19 8.17 1.59
C ILE A 162 -10.48 6.81 2.25
N VAL A 163 -9.53 5.88 2.21
CA VAL A 163 -9.69 4.55 2.82
C VAL A 163 -9.81 4.66 4.34
N LEU A 164 -9.00 5.51 5.00
CA LEU A 164 -9.11 5.79 6.43
C LEU A 164 -10.51 6.26 6.81
N TYR A 165 -11.07 7.20 6.05
CA TYR A 165 -12.43 7.68 6.28
C TYR A 165 -13.46 6.56 6.14
N TYR A 166 -13.38 5.73 5.10
CA TYR A 166 -14.31 4.62 4.89
C TYR A 166 -14.18 3.51 5.95
N ILE A 167 -12.97 3.18 6.41
CA ILE A 167 -12.78 2.23 7.51
C ILE A 167 -13.35 2.81 8.80
N TRP A 168 -13.09 4.07 9.08
CA TRP A 168 -13.62 4.72 10.27
C TRP A 168 -15.16 4.76 10.27
N ARG A 169 -15.78 4.97 9.12
CA ARG A 169 -17.23 5.14 8.99
C ARG A 169 -18.01 3.83 8.91
N TRP A 170 -17.43 2.79 8.28
CA TRP A 170 -18.17 1.60 7.85
C TRP A 170 -17.65 0.27 8.43
N VAL A 171 -16.56 0.25 9.13
CA VAL A 171 -15.99 -0.87 9.87
C VAL A 171 -16.01 -0.55 11.37
#